data_78a6d2461b43c29fceeb20630c6aa02b
#
_entry.id   78a6d2461b43c29fceeb20630c6aa02b
#
_cell.length_a   1.000
_cell.length_b   1.000
_cell.length_c   1.000
_cell.angle_alpha   90.00
_cell.angle_beta   90.00
_cell.angle_gamma   90.00
#
_symmetry.space_group_name_H-M   'P 1'
#
loop_
_entity.id
_entity.type
_entity.pdbx_description
1 polymer ?
#
loop_
_entity_poly.entity_id
_entity_poly.type
_entity_poly.pdbx_seq_one_letter_code
_entity_poly.pdbx_strand_id
1 'polypeptide(L)'
;MSPSINLKYGKDLCSLAMPAGSAELGITEPEFSLDMKRFRSECSGLLPERFSKSDRVGIVIADKTRLCEYPVYLPVLASLLLEKGLPESGITFFIAYGTHARQTDEECLAAYGELYN
;
A
#
# COMPACT_ATOMS: atom_id res chain seq x y z
N MET A 1 -17.88 -35.10 18.87
CA MET A 1 -18.41 -33.99 18.05
C MET A 1 -17.33 -33.61 17.05
N SER A 2 -17.66 -33.51 15.77
CA SER A 2 -16.71 -33.01 14.78
C SER A 2 -16.44 -31.54 15.07
N PRO A 3 -15.19 -31.07 15.03
CA PRO A 3 -14.89 -29.66 15.17
C PRO A 3 -15.54 -28.87 14.03
N SER A 4 -15.97 -27.64 14.31
CA SER A 4 -16.50 -26.74 13.30
C SER A 4 -15.68 -25.46 13.27
N ILE A 5 -15.51 -24.89 12.08
CA ILE A 5 -14.86 -23.61 11.86
C ILE A 5 -15.86 -22.62 11.29
N ASN A 6 -15.79 -21.38 11.73
CA ASN A 6 -16.60 -20.29 11.19
C ASN A 6 -15.82 -19.52 10.14
N LEU A 7 -16.31 -19.56 8.92
CA LEU A 7 -15.75 -18.85 7.79
C LEU A 7 -16.53 -17.56 7.52
N LYS A 8 -15.85 -16.50 7.19
CA LYS A 8 -16.47 -15.26 6.77
C LYS A 8 -17.03 -15.41 5.35
N TYR A 9 -18.33 -15.17 5.18
CA TYR A 9 -19.01 -15.20 3.90
C TYR A 9 -19.77 -13.88 3.69
N GLY A 10 -19.17 -12.98 2.95
CA GLY A 10 -19.67 -11.61 2.82
C GLY A 10 -19.68 -10.88 4.17
N LYS A 11 -20.89 -10.46 4.64
CA LYS A 11 -21.08 -9.85 5.96
C LYS A 11 -21.40 -10.86 7.06
N ASP A 12 -21.68 -12.10 6.70
CA ASP A 12 -22.13 -13.15 7.60
C ASP A 12 -20.99 -14.15 7.92
N LEU A 13 -21.28 -15.03 8.88
CA LEU A 13 -20.44 -16.18 9.20
C LEU A 13 -21.13 -17.47 8.76
N CYS A 14 -20.41 -18.32 8.06
CA CYS A 14 -20.85 -19.65 7.69
C CYS A 14 -20.07 -20.68 8.51
N SER A 15 -20.78 -21.54 9.24
CA SER A 15 -20.16 -22.62 10.00
C SER A 15 -19.96 -23.84 9.12
N LEU A 16 -18.72 -24.32 9.05
CA LEU A 16 -18.34 -25.51 8.31
C LEU A 16 -17.93 -26.62 9.28
N ALA A 17 -18.59 -27.77 9.19
CA ALA A 17 -18.16 -28.96 9.93
C ALA A 17 -16.86 -29.50 9.33
N MET A 18 -15.85 -29.69 10.17
CA MET A 18 -14.56 -30.18 9.73
C MET A 18 -14.54 -31.72 9.71
N PRO A 19 -14.00 -32.34 8.63
CA PRO A 19 -13.79 -33.78 8.62
C PRO A 19 -12.89 -34.26 9.77
N ALA A 20 -13.06 -35.50 10.19
CA ALA A 20 -12.17 -36.11 11.20
C ALA A 20 -10.71 -36.09 10.68
N GLY A 21 -9.78 -35.69 11.53
CA GLY A 21 -8.37 -35.57 11.18
C GLY A 21 -7.95 -34.26 10.54
N SER A 22 -8.88 -33.30 10.36
CA SER A 22 -8.52 -31.93 9.94
C SER A 22 -7.71 -31.26 11.03
N ALA A 23 -6.71 -30.48 10.62
CA ALA A 23 -5.93 -29.62 11.49
C ALA A 23 -6.05 -28.14 11.01
N GLU A 24 -6.21 -27.24 11.96
CA GLU A 24 -6.12 -25.79 11.68
C GLU A 24 -4.65 -25.38 11.68
N LEU A 25 -4.21 -24.76 10.60
CA LEU A 25 -2.89 -24.14 10.53
C LEU A 25 -3.01 -22.71 11.01
N GLY A 26 -2.59 -22.46 12.25
CA GLY A 26 -2.49 -21.12 12.79
C GLY A 26 -1.35 -20.34 12.13
N ILE A 27 -1.66 -19.18 11.60
CA ILE A 27 -0.64 -18.21 11.14
C ILE A 27 -0.52 -17.16 12.23
N THR A 28 0.67 -17.02 12.79
CA THR A 28 1.00 -15.89 13.67
C THR A 28 1.58 -14.80 12.79
N GLU A 29 0.84 -13.72 12.61
CA GLU A 29 1.38 -12.54 11.93
C GLU A 29 2.51 -11.95 12.79
N PRO A 30 3.70 -11.72 12.22
CA PRO A 30 4.75 -11.05 12.96
C PRO A 30 4.33 -9.62 13.26
N GLU A 31 4.62 -9.15 14.46
CA GLU A 31 4.51 -7.72 14.77
C GLU A 31 5.52 -6.98 13.90
N PHE A 32 5.03 -6.21 12.95
CA PHE A 32 5.84 -5.43 12.03
C PHE A 32 5.49 -3.95 12.17
N SER A 33 6.52 -3.15 12.39
CA SER A 33 6.42 -1.69 12.30
C SER A 33 7.42 -1.18 11.27
N LEU A 34 6.97 -0.28 10.40
CA LEU A 34 7.83 0.34 9.41
C LEU A 34 8.76 1.35 10.09
N ASP A 35 10.07 1.08 10.07
CA ASP A 35 11.08 2.06 10.46
C ASP A 35 11.23 3.10 9.35
N MET A 36 10.64 4.27 9.54
CA MET A 36 10.64 5.35 8.56
C MET A 36 12.04 5.90 8.27
N LYS A 37 12.97 5.85 9.22
CA LYS A 37 14.35 6.28 8.98
C LYS A 37 15.07 5.30 8.04
N ARG A 38 14.89 4.02 8.30
CA ARG A 38 15.43 2.96 7.45
C ARG A 38 14.79 2.99 6.07
N PHE A 39 13.48 3.11 5.98
CA PHE A 39 12.75 3.25 4.71
C PHE A 39 13.30 4.41 3.88
N ARG A 40 13.42 5.60 4.49
CA ARG A 40 13.96 6.78 3.83
C ARG A 40 15.40 6.57 3.35
N SER A 41 16.25 5.97 4.18
CA SER A 41 17.66 5.70 3.84
C SER A 41 17.79 4.73 2.68
N GLU A 42 17.04 3.64 2.71
CA GLU A 42 17.03 2.62 1.64
C GLU A 42 16.50 3.20 0.33
N CYS A 43 15.38 3.92 0.36
CA CYS A 43 14.85 4.61 -0.83
C CYS A 43 15.84 5.62 -1.39
N SER A 44 16.48 6.41 -0.53
CA SER A 44 17.49 7.38 -0.96
C SER A 44 18.66 6.72 -1.67
N GLY A 45 19.08 5.54 -1.22
CA GLY A 45 20.15 4.76 -1.85
C GLY A 45 19.80 4.14 -3.19
N LEU A 46 18.51 3.90 -3.45
CA LEU A 46 18.01 3.35 -4.72
C LEU A 46 17.77 4.43 -5.78
N LEU A 47 17.61 5.67 -5.37
CA LEU A 47 17.38 6.79 -6.27
C LEU A 47 18.70 7.38 -6.78
N PRO A 48 18.73 8.03 -7.96
CA PRO A 48 19.87 8.82 -8.39
C PRO A 48 20.31 9.83 -7.33
N GLU A 49 21.58 10.18 -7.28
CA GLU A 49 22.05 11.22 -6.35
C GLU A 49 21.36 12.56 -6.59
N ARG A 50 21.11 12.87 -7.86
CA ARG A 50 20.48 14.13 -8.27
C ARG A 50 19.65 13.94 -9.53
N PHE A 51 18.52 14.63 -9.59
CA PHE A 51 17.69 14.77 -10.78
C PHE A 51 17.95 16.09 -11.50
N SER A 52 17.78 16.05 -12.83
CA SER A 52 17.71 17.26 -13.64
C SER A 52 16.31 17.89 -13.53
N LYS A 53 16.21 19.20 -13.75
CA LYS A 53 14.91 19.90 -13.80
C LYS A 53 14.00 19.42 -14.94
N SER A 54 14.56 18.78 -15.96
CA SER A 54 13.81 18.21 -17.08
C SER A 54 13.34 16.77 -16.84
N ASP A 55 13.83 16.12 -15.78
CA ASP A 55 13.45 14.74 -15.48
C ASP A 55 12.00 14.62 -15.07
N ARG A 56 11.42 13.46 -15.32
CA ARG A 56 10.06 13.12 -14.94
C ARG A 56 10.07 11.75 -14.29
N VAL A 57 9.34 11.64 -13.19
CA VAL A 57 9.21 10.38 -12.43
C VAL A 57 7.73 10.03 -12.34
N GLY A 58 7.41 8.84 -12.83
CA GLY A 58 6.09 8.23 -12.66
C GLY A 58 6.13 7.23 -11.50
N ILE A 59 5.23 7.38 -10.55
CA ILE A 59 5.07 6.48 -9.41
C ILE A 59 3.77 5.71 -9.59
N VAL A 60 3.86 4.40 -9.78
CA VAL A 60 2.69 3.54 -9.88
C VAL A 60 2.30 3.05 -8.50
N ILE A 61 1.07 3.31 -8.10
CA ILE A 61 0.50 2.89 -6.82
C ILE A 61 -0.73 2.02 -7.04
N ALA A 62 -1.04 1.15 -6.08
CA ALA A 62 -2.24 0.34 -6.15
C ALA A 62 -3.50 1.15 -5.79
N ASP A 63 -4.65 0.66 -6.20
CA ASP A 63 -5.93 1.21 -5.80
C ASP A 63 -6.29 0.88 -4.33
N LYS A 64 -7.44 1.37 -3.86
CA LYS A 64 -7.94 1.18 -2.48
C LYS A 64 -8.08 -0.27 -2.04
N THR A 65 -8.09 -1.23 -2.96
CA THR A 65 -8.23 -2.66 -2.61
C THR A 65 -6.92 -3.28 -2.10
N ARG A 66 -5.79 -2.58 -2.29
CA ARG A 66 -4.46 -3.02 -1.86
C ARG A 66 -3.73 -1.90 -1.11
N LEU A 67 -4.36 -1.46 -0.03
CA LEU A 67 -3.79 -0.43 0.83
C LEU A 67 -2.53 -0.96 1.53
N CYS A 68 -1.50 -0.14 1.53
CA CYS A 68 -0.22 -0.41 2.20
C CYS A 68 0.32 0.87 2.84
N GLU A 69 -0.52 1.56 3.60
CA GLU A 69 -0.19 2.78 4.35
C GLU A 69 0.40 3.91 3.49
N TYR A 70 -0.09 4.07 2.28
CA TYR A 70 0.34 5.13 1.37
C TYR A 70 0.40 6.53 2.01
N PRO A 71 -0.57 6.96 2.86
CA PRO A 71 -0.50 8.26 3.50
C PRO A 71 0.74 8.48 4.36
N VAL A 72 1.38 7.39 4.81
CA VAL A 72 2.57 7.45 5.68
C VAL A 72 3.85 7.56 4.86
N TYR A 73 4.05 6.72 3.87
CA TYR A 73 5.35 6.65 3.19
C TYR A 73 5.42 7.39 1.86
N LEU A 74 4.31 7.63 1.15
CA LEU A 74 4.36 8.39 -0.10
C LEU A 74 4.86 9.83 0.10
N PRO A 75 4.50 10.56 1.17
CA PRO A 75 5.08 11.87 1.44
C PRO A 75 6.61 11.83 1.62
N VAL A 76 7.13 10.78 2.25
CA VAL A 76 8.57 10.59 2.41
C VAL A 76 9.25 10.39 1.07
N LEU A 77 8.66 9.58 0.19
CA LEU A 77 9.18 9.35 -1.15
C LEU A 77 9.15 10.62 -2.00
N ALA A 78 8.03 11.35 -1.99
CA ALA A 78 7.91 12.63 -2.69
C ALA A 78 8.95 13.65 -2.20
N SER A 79 9.11 13.78 -0.89
CA SER A 79 10.13 14.64 -0.27
C SER A 79 11.54 14.29 -0.73
N LEU A 80 11.89 13.01 -0.77
CA LEU A 80 13.19 12.55 -1.27
C LEU A 80 13.44 12.95 -2.72
N LEU A 81 12.44 12.82 -3.59
CA LEU A 81 12.56 13.22 -4.99
C LEU A 81 12.80 14.72 -5.13
N LEU A 82 12.06 15.54 -4.37
CA LEU A 82 12.23 17.00 -4.35
C LEU A 82 13.61 17.39 -3.83
N GLU A 83 14.08 16.80 -2.74
CA GLU A 83 15.41 17.06 -2.16
C GLU A 83 16.55 16.71 -3.12
N LYS A 84 16.34 15.69 -3.95
CA LYS A 84 17.29 15.30 -5.00
C LYS A 84 17.20 16.17 -6.27
N GLY A 85 16.38 17.21 -6.25
CA GLY A 85 16.30 18.24 -7.29
C GLY A 85 15.24 18.00 -8.37
N LEU A 86 14.39 16.97 -8.23
CA LEU A 86 13.26 16.80 -9.14
C LEU A 86 12.23 17.92 -8.87
N PRO A 87 11.75 18.62 -9.89
CA PRO A 87 10.69 19.61 -9.67
C PRO A 87 9.36 18.92 -9.33
N GLU A 88 8.52 19.55 -8.54
CA GLU A 88 7.20 19.02 -8.18
C GLU A 88 6.38 18.65 -9.43
N SER A 89 6.38 19.51 -10.44
CA SER A 89 5.75 19.23 -11.74
C SER A 89 6.36 18.05 -12.52
N GLY A 90 7.47 17.52 -12.03
CA GLY A 90 8.11 16.32 -12.56
C GLY A 90 7.63 15.01 -11.92
N ILE A 91 6.80 15.08 -10.88
CA ILE A 91 6.27 13.91 -10.18
C ILE A 91 4.85 13.63 -10.67
N THR A 92 4.56 12.40 -11.03
CA THR A 92 3.21 11.97 -11.41
C THR A 92 2.89 10.63 -10.74
N PHE A 93 1.76 10.56 -10.06
CA PHE A 93 1.23 9.32 -9.49
C PHE A 93 0.23 8.68 -10.46
N PHE A 94 0.39 7.40 -10.71
CA PHE A 94 -0.50 6.59 -11.54
C PHE A 94 -1.18 5.54 -10.67
N ILE A 95 -2.50 5.64 -10.51
CA ILE A 95 -3.27 4.65 -9.77
C ILE A 95 -3.58 3.47 -10.69
N ALA A 96 -3.08 2.30 -10.32
CA ALA A 96 -3.26 1.06 -11.08
C ALA A 96 -4.59 0.38 -10.72
N TYR A 97 -5.65 0.77 -11.38
CA TYR A 97 -7.00 0.21 -11.14
C TYR A 97 -7.19 -1.21 -11.68
N GLY A 98 -6.43 -1.61 -12.70
CA GLY A 98 -6.68 -2.87 -13.39
C GLY A 98 -8.09 -2.90 -13.98
N THR A 99 -8.89 -3.89 -13.54
CA THR A 99 -10.30 -4.04 -13.92
C THR A 99 -11.28 -3.40 -12.94
N HIS A 100 -10.79 -2.78 -11.87
CA HIS A 100 -11.63 -2.14 -10.87
C HIS A 100 -12.22 -0.82 -11.37
N ALA A 101 -13.38 -0.46 -10.84
CA ALA A 101 -13.93 0.87 -11.08
C ALA A 101 -13.03 1.96 -10.48
N ARG A 102 -13.06 3.15 -11.08
CA ARG A 102 -12.35 4.31 -10.51
C ARG A 102 -12.86 4.63 -9.12
N GLN A 103 -11.95 5.06 -8.28
CA GLN A 103 -12.25 5.58 -6.95
C GLN A 103 -12.85 6.98 -7.05
N THR A 104 -13.68 7.32 -6.06
CA THR A 104 -14.10 8.70 -5.84
C THR A 104 -12.96 9.52 -5.24
N ASP A 105 -13.08 10.84 -5.26
CA ASP A 105 -12.09 11.73 -4.64
C ASP A 105 -11.97 11.48 -3.12
N GLU A 106 -13.08 11.21 -2.44
CA GLU A 106 -13.09 10.84 -1.02
C GLU A 106 -12.32 9.55 -0.76
N GLU A 107 -12.52 8.54 -1.61
CA GLU A 107 -11.79 7.26 -1.52
C GLU A 107 -10.30 7.43 -1.82
N CYS A 108 -9.95 8.29 -2.76
CA CYS A 108 -8.56 8.62 -3.06
C CYS A 108 -7.89 9.37 -1.91
N LEU A 109 -8.57 10.34 -1.32
CA LEU A 109 -8.06 11.08 -0.16
C LEU A 109 -7.84 10.14 1.03
N ALA A 110 -8.78 9.23 1.29
CA ALA A 110 -8.64 8.23 2.35
C ALA A 110 -7.49 7.25 2.09
N ALA A 111 -7.26 6.86 0.84
CA ALA A 111 -6.26 5.88 0.45
C ALA A 111 -4.84 6.46 0.37
N TYR A 112 -4.68 7.69 -0.11
CA TYR A 112 -3.38 8.29 -0.44
C TYR A 112 -3.02 9.50 0.42
N GLY A 113 -3.96 10.01 1.22
CA GLY A 113 -3.73 11.16 2.10
C GLY A 113 -3.61 12.48 1.35
N GLU A 114 -2.89 13.43 1.97
CA GLU A 114 -2.78 14.81 1.48
C GLU A 114 -2.11 14.96 0.11
N LEU A 115 -1.35 13.96 -0.33
CA LEU A 115 -0.72 13.97 -1.65
C LEU A 115 -1.72 13.85 -2.82
N TYR A 116 -2.97 13.52 -2.52
CA TYR A 116 -4.01 13.46 -3.54
C TYR A 116 -4.56 14.84 -3.92
N ASN A 117 -4.39 15.87 -3.10
CA ASN A 117 -4.91 17.23 -3.31
C ASN A 117 -4.05 18.06 -4.26
#